data_bee820a82219e31fbc0a2802a1d0dac1
#
_entry.id   bee820a82219e31fbc0a2802a1d0dac1
#
_cell.length_a   1.000
_cell.length_b   1.000
_cell.length_c   1.000
_cell.angle_alpha   90.00
_cell.angle_beta   90.00
_cell.angle_gamma   90.00
#
_symmetry.space_group_name_H-M   'P 1'
#
loop_
_entity.id
_entity.type
_entity.pdbx_description
1 polymer ?
#
loop_
_entity_poly.entity_id
_entity_poly.type
_entity_poly.pdbx_seq_one_letter_code
_entity_poly.pdbx_strand_id
1 'polypeptide(L)'
;MRKKTLLALVALLAGFQLMTAIPARPGRTVYVQPDGTKIGIRQFGDEFAHWTLDDDGRLVELSSDGYYRPAQGTSVTEISRQGAARRAAARQNRAARRAQGAPIAIGQKHFLVILVEFTNKKFTTSEDPHAAFTALMNEPGYSENGGTGSARDYYYENSHGVFEPVFDVYGPVQLDTTYAYYGQNNNQGDDKRAEEAIIDGCTKLDGEIDFTRYDNDGDGTVDLVFMYYAGKGEADGGDSNTIWPHQYELSMAGKHLTLDGMKIDSYACTNEVVDFGSGKRMCGIGTACHEFGHAMGLPDFYDTDYGTNGQAAGLFFFSTMDSGAYNNEGRTPPFFNIEERILLGWLEEDVIQEFPKSGTYTLPSVDENIAYKTLTDQPGEYFVYECRGSNGWDSALLSSGLLVYHVDKSERNVSLSYGSSTASNLWENWDLFNAINENGSHPCFYIVPSSDQDNLLFAHDVWGDYAYFDEEKAPGIPFPGSARVTEYTPKSWNGVESDITFSRIAYADNVVTLHAFVPTGEMDYLTIADAGSYRAGDRFSFDLVRPDPVDAPDSVVWYYDDEPAGADSVTLTAGDHLIEARLAWADGRREIVTLEITVN
;
A
#
# COMPACT_ATOMS: atom_id res chain seq x y z
N MET A 1 -22.16 4.00 61.15
CA MET A 1 -20.85 4.40 60.62
C MET A 1 -20.14 3.14 60.14
N ARG A 2 -20.18 2.89 58.83
CA ARG A 2 -19.41 1.80 58.17
C ARG A 2 -18.41 2.46 57.24
N LYS A 3 -17.12 2.34 57.57
CA LYS A 3 -16.01 2.76 56.71
C LYS A 3 -15.94 1.81 55.54
N LYS A 4 -16.14 2.31 54.33
CA LYS A 4 -15.79 1.61 53.09
C LYS A 4 -14.30 1.81 52.82
N THR A 5 -13.55 0.76 53.02
CA THR A 5 -12.15 0.68 52.58
C THR A 5 -12.14 0.51 51.08
N LEU A 6 -11.64 1.50 50.36
CA LEU A 6 -11.41 1.47 48.93
C LEU A 6 -10.08 0.73 48.73
N LEU A 7 -10.13 -0.53 48.27
CA LEU A 7 -8.95 -1.24 47.80
C LEU A 7 -8.63 -0.68 46.41
N ALA A 8 -7.56 0.09 46.33
CA ALA A 8 -6.96 0.44 45.04
C ALA A 8 -6.24 -0.80 44.52
N LEU A 9 -6.79 -1.42 43.48
CA LEU A 9 -6.14 -2.45 42.69
C LEU A 9 -5.12 -1.72 41.79
N VAL A 10 -3.86 -1.69 42.19
CA VAL A 10 -2.78 -1.29 41.32
C VAL A 10 -2.55 -2.50 40.40
N ALA A 11 -3.15 -2.45 39.21
CA ALA A 11 -2.79 -3.35 38.14
C ALA A 11 -1.34 -3.00 37.73
N LEU A 12 -0.40 -3.89 37.98
CA LEU A 12 0.89 -3.88 37.31
C LEU A 12 0.61 -4.14 35.83
N LEU A 13 0.52 -3.10 35.04
CA LEU A 13 0.64 -3.18 33.59
C LEU A 13 2.11 -3.45 33.32
N ALA A 14 2.47 -4.69 33.09
CA ALA A 14 3.70 -5.02 32.36
C ALA A 14 3.50 -4.40 30.97
N GLY A 15 4.27 -3.35 30.68
CA GLY A 15 4.25 -2.70 29.37
C GLY A 15 4.69 -3.70 28.31
N PHE A 16 3.80 -4.00 27.38
CA PHE A 16 4.10 -4.71 26.15
C PHE A 16 4.40 -3.68 25.08
N GLN A 17 5.44 -3.92 24.34
CA GLN A 17 6.02 -3.02 23.34
C GLN A 17 5.29 -3.11 22.00
N LEU A 18 5.31 -2.06 21.22
CA LEU A 18 4.52 -1.87 20.02
C LEU A 18 5.31 -1.18 18.93
N MET A 19 5.29 -1.77 17.74
CA MET A 19 5.95 -1.27 16.55
C MET A 19 4.98 -1.34 15.35
N THR A 20 5.14 -0.46 14.37
CA THR A 20 4.65 -0.62 13.01
C THR A 20 5.86 -0.59 12.10
N ALA A 21 5.95 -1.49 11.13
CA ALA A 21 7.11 -1.58 10.26
C ALA A 21 6.78 -2.19 8.92
N ILE A 22 7.69 -1.93 7.99
CA ILE A 22 7.67 -2.51 6.65
C ILE A 22 7.64 -4.05 6.71
N PRO A 23 6.84 -4.72 5.86
CA PRO A 23 6.90 -6.16 5.75
C PRO A 23 8.30 -6.61 5.32
N ALA A 24 8.66 -7.84 5.63
CA ALA A 24 9.90 -8.42 5.13
C ALA A 24 9.94 -8.31 3.61
N ARG A 25 11.13 -8.03 3.06
CA ARG A 25 11.32 -7.87 1.63
C ARG A 25 10.76 -9.05 0.84
N PRO A 26 9.82 -8.81 -0.09
CA PRO A 26 9.22 -9.89 -0.90
C PRO A 26 10.24 -10.52 -1.85
N GLY A 27 9.90 -11.71 -2.33
CA GLY A 27 10.66 -12.42 -3.35
C GLY A 27 11.77 -13.32 -2.81
N ARG A 28 12.37 -14.08 -3.75
CA ARG A 28 13.44 -15.03 -3.49
C ARG A 28 14.80 -14.37 -3.59
N THR A 29 15.62 -14.52 -2.56
CA THR A 29 17.02 -14.07 -2.55
C THR A 29 17.98 -15.25 -2.58
N VAL A 30 19.07 -15.13 -3.33
CA VAL A 30 20.17 -16.11 -3.30
C VAL A 30 21.26 -15.59 -2.37
N TYR A 31 21.42 -16.24 -1.23
CA TYR A 31 22.47 -15.93 -0.26
C TYR A 31 23.72 -16.78 -0.53
N VAL A 32 24.89 -16.14 -0.54
CA VAL A 32 26.17 -16.84 -0.69
C VAL A 32 26.78 -17.05 0.70
N GLN A 33 26.84 -18.29 1.13
CA GLN A 33 27.39 -18.67 2.43
C GLN A 33 28.92 -18.46 2.49
N PRO A 34 29.54 -18.41 3.67
CA PRO A 34 30.97 -18.15 3.81
C PRO A 34 31.88 -19.14 3.07
N ASP A 35 31.43 -20.37 2.84
CA ASP A 35 32.17 -21.39 2.06
C ASP A 35 31.95 -21.30 0.55
N GLY A 36 31.18 -20.30 0.08
CA GLY A 36 30.84 -20.10 -1.33
C GLY A 36 29.64 -20.91 -1.83
N THR A 37 29.02 -21.74 -1.01
CA THR A 37 27.76 -22.40 -1.35
C THR A 37 26.61 -21.38 -1.39
N LYS A 38 25.60 -21.67 -2.22
CA LYS A 38 24.43 -20.79 -2.38
C LYS A 38 23.20 -21.43 -1.79
N ILE A 39 22.43 -20.67 -1.05
CA ILE A 39 21.11 -21.03 -0.55
C ILE A 39 20.08 -20.00 -1.04
N GLY A 40 18.96 -20.47 -1.57
CA GLY A 40 17.82 -19.60 -1.84
C GLY A 40 17.01 -19.43 -0.57
N ILE A 41 16.61 -18.22 -0.29
CA ILE A 41 15.82 -17.88 0.89
C ILE A 41 14.68 -16.94 0.51
N ARG A 42 13.61 -16.99 1.30
CA ARG A 42 12.52 -15.99 1.32
C ARG A 42 12.31 -15.55 2.76
N GLN A 43 12.21 -14.25 2.94
CA GLN A 43 11.87 -13.64 4.23
C GLN A 43 10.39 -13.33 4.26
N PHE A 44 9.79 -13.47 5.44
CA PHE A 44 8.38 -13.22 5.71
C PHE A 44 8.24 -12.51 7.03
N GLY A 45 7.14 -11.78 7.19
CA GLY A 45 6.80 -11.19 8.45
C GLY A 45 7.11 -9.70 8.51
N ASP A 46 6.99 -9.18 9.70
CA ASP A 46 7.21 -7.81 10.10
C ASP A 46 8.00 -7.78 11.43
N GLU A 47 8.08 -6.64 12.07
CA GLU A 47 8.73 -6.46 13.37
C GLU A 47 8.09 -7.26 14.51
N PHE A 48 6.82 -7.64 14.37
CA PHE A 48 6.12 -8.44 15.38
C PHE A 48 6.37 -9.93 15.23
N ALA A 49 6.53 -10.40 13.99
CA ALA A 49 6.73 -11.80 13.68
C ALA A 49 7.40 -11.94 12.32
N HIS A 50 8.62 -12.41 12.27
CA HIS A 50 9.33 -12.65 11.02
C HIS A 50 10.06 -13.99 11.03
N TRP A 51 10.25 -14.54 9.84
CA TRP A 51 10.95 -15.81 9.66
C TRP A 51 11.53 -15.92 8.25
N THR A 52 12.47 -16.82 8.08
CA THR A 52 13.10 -17.11 6.79
C THR A 52 12.92 -18.57 6.42
N LEU A 53 12.46 -18.84 5.21
CA LEU A 53 12.37 -20.18 4.64
C LEU A 53 13.44 -20.37 3.56
N ASP A 54 13.98 -21.60 3.45
CA ASP A 54 14.83 -22.00 2.33
C ASP A 54 13.97 -22.43 1.11
N ASP A 55 14.64 -22.79 0.00
CA ASP A 55 13.96 -23.26 -1.23
C ASP A 55 13.16 -24.56 -1.03
N ASP A 56 13.43 -25.30 0.03
CA ASP A 56 12.68 -26.51 0.41
C ASP A 56 11.54 -26.20 1.40
N GLY A 57 11.27 -24.91 1.72
CA GLY A 57 10.24 -24.48 2.68
C GLY A 57 10.63 -24.72 4.15
N ARG A 58 11.90 -24.96 4.46
CA ARG A 58 12.35 -25.20 5.83
C ARG A 58 12.65 -23.88 6.51
N LEU A 59 12.22 -23.75 7.75
CA LEU A 59 12.58 -22.63 8.61
C LEU A 59 14.09 -22.61 8.85
N VAL A 60 14.75 -21.51 8.48
CA VAL A 60 16.20 -21.33 8.61
C VAL A 60 16.51 -20.01 9.32
N GLU A 61 17.62 -19.98 10.03
CA GLU A 61 18.13 -18.81 10.74
C GLU A 61 19.57 -18.50 10.29
N LEU A 62 19.89 -17.22 10.15
CA LEU A 62 21.25 -16.77 9.87
C LEU A 62 22.07 -16.79 11.16
N SER A 63 23.03 -17.71 11.23
CA SER A 63 23.94 -17.85 12.37
C SER A 63 25.01 -16.74 12.34
N SER A 64 25.57 -16.42 13.50
CA SER A 64 26.60 -15.38 13.66
C SER A 64 27.88 -15.62 12.85
N ASP A 65 28.11 -16.84 12.38
CA ASP A 65 29.23 -17.22 11.49
C ASP A 65 28.85 -17.07 10.00
N GLY A 66 27.66 -16.52 9.69
CA GLY A 66 27.22 -16.21 8.33
C GLY A 66 26.59 -17.37 7.57
N TYR A 67 26.23 -18.47 8.23
CA TYR A 67 25.53 -19.59 7.58
C TYR A 67 24.05 -19.59 7.94
N TYR A 68 23.18 -19.77 6.95
CA TYR A 68 21.80 -20.18 7.19
C TYR A 68 21.74 -21.65 7.60
N ARG A 69 21.11 -21.93 8.73
CA ARG A 69 20.91 -23.27 9.29
C ARG A 69 19.46 -23.49 9.68
N PRO A 70 18.98 -24.76 9.69
CA PRO A 70 17.64 -25.04 10.18
C PRO A 70 17.41 -24.48 11.57
N ALA A 71 16.36 -23.70 11.74
CA ALA A 71 15.95 -23.18 13.05
C ALA A 71 15.57 -24.32 13.99
N GLN A 72 15.87 -24.19 15.27
CA GLN A 72 15.60 -25.23 16.25
C GLN A 72 14.64 -24.74 17.34
N GLY A 73 13.67 -25.61 17.67
CA GLY A 73 12.80 -25.38 18.84
C GLY A 73 11.62 -24.42 18.61
N THR A 74 11.41 -23.97 17.39
CA THR A 74 10.27 -23.10 17.03
C THR A 74 9.63 -23.53 15.71
N SER A 75 8.47 -22.98 15.40
CA SER A 75 7.76 -23.14 14.13
C SER A 75 7.17 -21.81 13.69
N VAL A 76 6.87 -21.67 12.42
CA VAL A 76 6.24 -20.46 11.90
C VAL A 76 4.91 -20.17 12.60
N THR A 77 4.09 -21.19 12.85
CA THR A 77 2.83 -21.04 13.62
C THR A 77 3.07 -20.45 15.01
N GLU A 78 4.14 -20.87 15.70
CA GLU A 78 4.45 -20.33 17.03
C GLU A 78 4.97 -18.89 16.96
N ILE A 79 5.79 -18.56 15.95
CA ILE A 79 6.27 -17.20 15.67
C ILE A 79 5.08 -16.28 15.39
N SER A 80 4.18 -16.64 14.46
CA SER A 80 2.99 -15.86 14.11
C SER A 80 2.05 -15.67 15.31
N ARG A 81 1.83 -16.73 16.10
CA ARG A 81 0.99 -16.65 17.32
C ARG A 81 1.57 -15.67 18.35
N GLN A 82 2.87 -15.63 18.52
CA GLN A 82 3.53 -14.68 19.42
C GLN A 82 3.43 -13.26 18.87
N GLY A 83 3.59 -13.07 17.56
CA GLY A 83 3.39 -11.80 16.88
C GLY A 83 1.98 -11.23 17.06
N ALA A 84 0.95 -12.04 16.90
CA ALA A 84 -0.45 -11.62 17.06
C ALA A 84 -0.75 -10.97 18.43
N ALA A 85 -0.16 -11.51 19.51
CA ALA A 85 -0.32 -10.91 20.85
C ALA A 85 0.34 -9.52 20.96
N ARG A 86 1.45 -9.31 20.27
CA ARG A 86 2.17 -8.03 20.25
C ARG A 86 1.43 -6.99 19.41
N ARG A 87 0.95 -7.35 18.23
CA ARG A 87 0.11 -6.48 17.38
C ARG A 87 -1.14 -6.01 18.11
N ALA A 88 -1.80 -6.89 18.88
CA ALA A 88 -2.98 -6.54 19.65
C ALA A 88 -2.75 -5.40 20.65
N ALA A 89 -1.57 -5.38 21.26
CA ALA A 89 -1.20 -4.28 22.14
C ALA A 89 -0.89 -2.99 21.34
N ALA A 90 -0.26 -3.08 20.13
CA ALA A 90 0.01 -1.97 19.21
C ALA A 90 -1.24 -1.15 18.88
N ARG A 91 -2.32 -1.84 18.60
CA ARG A 91 -3.59 -1.25 18.19
C ARG A 91 -4.22 -0.32 19.21
N GLN A 92 -4.13 -0.66 20.50
CA GLN A 92 -4.70 0.17 21.56
C GLN A 92 -4.07 1.56 21.64
N ASN A 93 -2.82 1.68 21.26
CA ASN A 93 -2.08 2.94 21.37
C ASN A 93 -2.22 3.81 20.12
N ARG A 94 -2.33 3.20 18.94
CA ARG A 94 -2.68 3.93 17.72
C ARG A 94 -4.03 4.65 17.87
N ALA A 95 -5.02 3.98 18.45
CA ALA A 95 -6.31 4.57 18.79
C ALA A 95 -6.20 5.79 19.72
N ALA A 96 -5.33 5.70 20.73
CA ALA A 96 -5.12 6.79 21.67
C ALA A 96 -4.44 8.02 21.00
N ARG A 97 -3.56 7.82 20.01
CA ARG A 97 -2.89 8.91 19.28
C ARG A 97 -3.83 9.65 18.33
N ARG A 98 -4.61 8.91 17.52
CA ARG A 98 -5.55 9.54 16.58
C ARG A 98 -6.56 10.45 17.27
N ALA A 99 -6.83 10.22 18.55
CA ALA A 99 -7.69 11.10 19.34
C ALA A 99 -7.03 12.42 19.77
N GLN A 100 -5.72 12.63 19.52
CA GLN A 100 -4.96 13.73 20.12
C GLN A 100 -4.46 14.81 19.13
N GLY A 101 -4.40 14.58 17.82
CA GLY A 101 -3.72 15.53 16.95
C GLY A 101 -4.32 15.73 15.56
N ALA A 102 -4.09 16.92 15.00
CA ALA A 102 -4.33 17.22 13.61
C ALA A 102 -3.23 16.58 12.73
N PRO A 103 -3.54 16.23 11.47
CA PRO A 103 -2.54 15.63 10.58
C PRO A 103 -1.37 16.59 10.34
N ILE A 104 -0.15 16.09 10.52
CA ILE A 104 1.10 16.83 10.26
C ILE A 104 1.44 16.87 8.76
N ALA A 105 0.61 16.30 7.91
CA ALA A 105 0.84 16.09 6.48
C ALA A 105 0.38 17.26 5.58
N ILE A 106 0.25 18.50 6.10
CA ILE A 106 -0.23 19.66 5.34
C ILE A 106 0.72 20.86 5.54
N GLY A 107 1.02 21.56 4.43
CA GLY A 107 1.91 22.71 4.40
C GLY A 107 3.37 22.34 4.47
N GLN A 108 4.24 23.35 4.70
CA GLN A 108 5.66 23.10 4.91
C GLN A 108 5.90 22.72 6.37
N LYS A 109 6.53 21.58 6.58
CA LYS A 109 6.81 21.01 7.89
C LYS A 109 8.25 20.54 7.99
N HIS A 110 8.85 20.70 9.15
CA HIS A 110 10.23 20.28 9.42
C HIS A 110 10.24 18.97 10.19
N PHE A 111 11.07 18.03 9.75
CA PHE A 111 11.24 16.73 10.39
C PHE A 111 12.70 16.45 10.67
N LEU A 112 12.97 15.92 11.85
CA LEU A 112 14.30 15.61 12.30
C LEU A 112 14.77 14.27 11.75
N VAL A 113 15.93 14.27 11.09
CA VAL A 113 16.63 13.05 10.64
C VAL A 113 18.00 12.99 11.32
N ILE A 114 18.29 11.88 11.97
CA ILE A 114 19.60 11.64 12.59
C ILE A 114 20.33 10.46 11.93
N LEU A 115 21.62 10.63 11.70
CA LEU A 115 22.50 9.57 11.18
C LEU A 115 23.30 8.97 12.33
N VAL A 116 23.17 7.67 12.53
CA VAL A 116 23.75 6.96 13.69
C VAL A 116 24.76 5.92 13.25
N GLU A 117 25.93 5.95 13.88
CA GLU A 117 27.00 4.97 13.76
C GLU A 117 27.23 4.23 15.09
N PHE A 118 27.76 3.03 15.00
CA PHE A 118 28.12 2.22 16.17
C PHE A 118 29.64 2.11 16.32
N THR A 119 30.13 1.66 17.49
CA THR A 119 31.58 1.49 17.69
C THR A 119 32.21 0.49 16.71
N ASN A 120 31.44 -0.44 16.21
CA ASN A 120 31.88 -1.51 15.29
C ASN A 120 31.20 -1.45 13.90
N LYS A 121 30.42 -0.41 13.60
CA LYS A 121 29.77 -0.25 12.31
C LYS A 121 29.68 1.23 11.95
N LYS A 122 30.19 1.55 10.77
CA LYS A 122 30.24 2.89 10.19
C LYS A 122 29.46 2.93 8.88
N PHE A 123 29.01 4.12 8.46
CA PHE A 123 28.53 4.33 7.11
C PHE A 123 29.63 3.97 6.10
N THR A 124 29.22 3.31 5.01
CA THR A 124 30.15 2.74 4.02
C THR A 124 29.74 3.02 2.58
N THR A 125 28.54 3.53 2.35
CA THR A 125 27.98 3.76 1.01
C THR A 125 28.34 5.13 0.45
N SER A 126 28.83 6.05 1.29
CA SER A 126 29.30 7.38 0.91
C SER A 126 30.54 7.78 1.74
N GLU A 127 31.41 8.60 1.15
CA GLU A 127 32.52 9.26 1.87
C GLU A 127 32.01 10.41 2.75
N ASP A 128 30.89 11.02 2.39
CA ASP A 128 30.18 12.06 3.16
C ASP A 128 28.71 11.62 3.36
N PRO A 129 28.43 10.84 4.41
CA PRO A 129 27.08 10.36 4.69
C PRO A 129 26.08 11.49 4.92
N HIS A 130 26.49 12.58 5.59
CA HIS A 130 25.61 13.72 5.83
C HIS A 130 25.12 14.35 4.52
N ALA A 131 26.02 14.64 3.59
CA ALA A 131 25.64 15.19 2.29
C ALA A 131 24.79 14.21 1.47
N ALA A 132 25.14 12.91 1.47
CA ALA A 132 24.42 11.88 0.73
C ALA A 132 22.97 11.70 1.23
N PHE A 133 22.76 11.62 2.55
CA PHE A 133 21.42 11.50 3.12
C PHE A 133 20.62 12.82 3.04
N THR A 134 21.28 13.97 3.13
CA THR A 134 20.62 15.26 2.87
C THR A 134 20.08 15.32 1.44
N ALA A 135 20.86 14.87 0.45
CA ALA A 135 20.43 14.81 -0.94
C ALA A 135 19.30 13.79 -1.13
N LEU A 136 19.45 12.56 -0.60
CA LEU A 136 18.42 11.52 -0.66
C LEU A 136 17.06 12.00 -0.13
N MET A 137 17.09 12.76 0.96
CA MET A 137 15.86 13.20 1.61
C MET A 137 15.25 14.47 1.00
N ASN A 138 16.07 15.40 0.44
CA ASN A 138 15.59 16.74 0.10
C ASN A 138 15.90 17.24 -1.32
N GLU A 139 16.89 16.67 -2.04
CA GLU A 139 17.33 17.25 -3.31
C GLU A 139 16.29 17.09 -4.40
N PRO A 140 15.78 18.19 -4.99
CA PRO A 140 14.82 18.12 -6.07
C PRO A 140 15.38 17.35 -7.28
N GLY A 141 14.64 16.32 -7.74
CA GLY A 141 15.04 15.49 -8.87
C GLY A 141 16.21 14.55 -8.54
N TYR A 142 16.41 14.20 -7.27
CA TYR A 142 17.47 13.27 -6.85
C TYR A 142 17.44 11.96 -7.63
N SER A 143 18.57 11.58 -8.22
CA SER A 143 18.67 10.38 -9.06
C SER A 143 20.04 9.68 -8.97
N GLU A 144 20.92 10.09 -8.07
CA GLU A 144 22.28 9.54 -7.97
C GLU A 144 22.33 8.04 -7.70
N ASN A 145 21.35 7.51 -6.96
CA ASN A 145 21.21 6.07 -6.71
C ASN A 145 20.36 5.33 -7.77
N GLY A 146 19.89 6.02 -8.81
CA GLY A 146 18.97 5.50 -9.84
C GLY A 146 17.50 5.52 -9.39
N GLY A 147 17.16 6.39 -8.43
CA GLY A 147 15.79 6.67 -7.99
C GLY A 147 15.08 7.69 -8.88
N THR A 148 13.81 7.92 -8.59
CA THR A 148 12.92 8.84 -9.31
C THR A 148 12.98 10.26 -8.73
N GLY A 149 13.31 10.40 -7.45
CA GLY A 149 13.38 11.67 -6.73
C GLY A 149 13.83 11.45 -5.29
N SER A 150 13.87 12.53 -4.50
CA SER A 150 14.08 12.49 -3.06
C SER A 150 12.79 12.14 -2.30
N ALA A 151 12.90 11.89 -0.98
CA ALA A 151 11.71 11.70 -0.13
C ALA A 151 10.81 12.95 -0.13
N ARG A 152 11.42 14.17 -0.16
CA ARG A 152 10.67 15.42 -0.33
C ARG A 152 9.90 15.46 -1.65
N ASP A 153 10.53 15.10 -2.76
CA ASP A 153 9.86 15.06 -4.08
C ASP A 153 8.70 14.08 -4.06
N TYR A 154 8.88 12.90 -3.45
CA TYR A 154 7.84 11.89 -3.33
C TYR A 154 6.58 12.45 -2.68
N TYR A 155 6.69 13.07 -1.52
CA TYR A 155 5.54 13.64 -0.81
C TYR A 155 4.97 14.88 -1.49
N TYR A 156 5.84 15.74 -2.00
CA TYR A 156 5.43 16.98 -2.69
C TYR A 156 4.61 16.68 -3.95
N GLU A 157 5.08 15.74 -4.76
CA GLU A 157 4.39 15.33 -5.99
C GLU A 157 3.10 14.56 -5.70
N ASN A 158 3.14 13.59 -4.77
CA ASN A 158 1.94 12.85 -4.37
C ASN A 158 0.83 13.72 -3.80
N SER A 159 1.18 14.78 -3.09
CA SER A 159 0.23 15.73 -2.51
C SER A 159 -0.14 16.89 -3.44
N HIS A 160 0.40 16.97 -4.65
CA HIS A 160 0.29 18.12 -5.54
C HIS A 160 0.70 19.45 -4.84
N GLY A 161 1.73 19.39 -4.02
CA GLY A 161 2.26 20.52 -3.27
C GLY A 161 1.43 20.94 -2.05
N VAL A 162 0.43 20.17 -1.65
CA VAL A 162 -0.30 20.39 -0.39
C VAL A 162 0.62 20.15 0.82
N PHE A 163 1.54 19.21 0.70
CA PHE A 163 2.54 18.89 1.72
C PHE A 163 3.96 19.07 1.18
N GLU A 164 4.77 19.82 1.90
CA GLU A 164 6.18 20.08 1.58
C GLU A 164 7.06 19.76 2.79
N PRO A 165 7.47 18.48 3.01
CA PRO A 165 8.37 18.16 4.10
C PRO A 165 9.77 18.70 3.84
N VAL A 166 10.43 19.16 4.92
CA VAL A 166 11.83 19.51 4.97
C VAL A 166 12.51 18.59 5.98
N PHE A 167 13.43 17.79 5.53
CA PHE A 167 14.15 16.85 6.39
C PHE A 167 15.49 17.46 6.82
N ASP A 168 15.56 17.91 8.07
CA ASP A 168 16.79 18.45 8.65
C ASP A 168 17.69 17.30 9.12
N VAL A 169 18.77 17.02 8.40
CA VAL A 169 19.68 15.88 8.63
C VAL A 169 20.82 16.29 9.55
N TYR A 170 21.08 15.50 10.61
CA TYR A 170 22.18 15.71 11.56
C TYR A 170 23.05 14.46 11.70
N GLY A 171 24.29 14.64 12.09
CA GLY A 171 25.27 13.56 12.23
C GLY A 171 26.10 13.34 10.95
N PRO A 172 26.79 12.20 10.78
CA PRO A 172 26.67 10.99 11.61
C PRO A 172 27.26 11.16 13.01
N VAL A 173 26.50 10.66 14.01
CA VAL A 173 26.95 10.59 15.40
C VAL A 173 27.29 9.13 15.78
N GLN A 174 28.44 8.93 16.42
CA GLN A 174 28.84 7.60 16.89
C GLN A 174 28.27 7.34 18.29
N LEU A 175 27.46 6.29 18.43
CA LEU A 175 27.01 5.78 19.71
C LEU A 175 28.15 5.06 20.46
N ASP A 176 27.98 4.86 21.78
CA ASP A 176 29.05 4.38 22.65
C ASP A 176 29.22 2.88 22.67
N THR A 177 28.33 2.13 21.99
CA THR A 177 28.36 0.66 21.99
C THR A 177 28.18 0.09 20.58
N THR A 178 28.07 -1.23 20.46
CA THR A 178 28.00 -1.95 19.18
C THR A 178 26.59 -1.98 18.63
N TYR A 179 26.42 -2.22 17.32
CA TYR A 179 25.08 -2.38 16.73
C TYR A 179 24.29 -3.51 17.39
N ALA A 180 24.96 -4.61 17.75
CA ALA A 180 24.35 -5.75 18.42
C ALA A 180 23.83 -5.44 19.83
N TYR A 181 24.30 -4.37 20.47
CA TYR A 181 23.72 -3.94 21.74
C TYR A 181 22.29 -3.44 21.55
N TYR A 182 22.05 -2.69 20.46
CA TYR A 182 20.74 -2.09 20.17
C TYR A 182 19.79 -3.05 19.46
N GLY A 183 20.26 -3.74 18.40
CA GLY A 183 19.45 -4.58 17.54
C GLY A 183 19.40 -6.06 17.89
N GLN A 184 20.16 -6.53 18.91
CA GLN A 184 20.10 -7.95 19.25
C GLN A 184 18.70 -8.37 19.66
N ASN A 185 18.15 -9.38 18.99
CA ASN A 185 16.83 -9.92 19.29
C ASN A 185 16.74 -10.52 20.69
N ASN A 186 15.57 -10.37 21.29
CA ASN A 186 15.16 -11.09 22.49
C ASN A 186 14.75 -12.54 22.13
N ASN A 187 14.27 -13.30 23.10
CA ASN A 187 13.82 -14.69 22.88
C ASN A 187 12.51 -14.77 22.05
N GLN A 188 11.93 -13.64 21.73
CA GLN A 188 10.67 -13.51 20.98
C GLN A 188 10.91 -13.01 19.54
N GLY A 189 12.16 -12.64 19.22
CA GLY A 189 12.55 -12.14 17.91
C GLY A 189 12.51 -10.61 17.79
N ASP A 190 12.23 -9.85 18.86
CA ASP A 190 12.19 -8.39 18.81
C ASP A 190 13.54 -7.79 19.16
N ASP A 191 13.85 -6.64 18.59
CA ASP A 191 14.99 -5.83 19.00
C ASP A 191 14.92 -5.48 20.49
N LYS A 192 16.02 -5.65 21.19
CA LYS A 192 16.05 -5.43 22.64
C LYS A 192 16.08 -3.98 23.06
N ARG A 193 16.66 -3.10 22.23
CA ARG A 193 17.00 -1.74 22.64
C ARG A 193 17.06 -0.77 21.46
N ALA A 194 16.30 -0.99 20.39
CA ALA A 194 16.30 -0.08 19.24
C ALA A 194 15.96 1.35 19.65
N GLU A 195 15.04 1.52 20.60
CA GLU A 195 14.64 2.81 21.17
C GLU A 195 15.78 3.51 21.91
N GLU A 196 16.72 2.76 22.49
CA GLU A 196 17.89 3.35 23.16
C GLU A 196 18.85 3.99 22.15
N ALA A 197 18.91 3.51 20.89
CA ALA A 197 19.70 4.16 19.85
C ALA A 197 19.18 5.56 19.50
N ILE A 198 17.85 5.74 19.50
CA ILE A 198 17.22 7.04 19.33
C ILE A 198 17.56 7.99 20.49
N ILE A 199 17.42 7.51 21.74
CA ILE A 199 17.71 8.27 22.96
C ILE A 199 19.18 8.72 22.96
N ASP A 200 20.10 7.79 22.70
CA ASP A 200 21.53 8.07 22.71
C ASP A 200 21.91 9.01 21.56
N GLY A 201 21.34 8.81 20.36
CA GLY A 201 21.56 9.67 19.20
C GLY A 201 21.11 11.11 19.44
N CYS A 202 19.86 11.31 19.86
CA CYS A 202 19.32 12.63 20.18
C CYS A 202 20.09 13.30 21.31
N THR A 203 20.43 12.56 22.38
CA THR A 203 21.19 13.11 23.51
C THR A 203 22.59 13.57 23.10
N LYS A 204 23.25 12.84 22.20
CA LYS A 204 24.59 13.24 21.73
C LYS A 204 24.55 14.45 20.80
N LEU A 205 23.44 14.66 20.10
CA LEU A 205 23.24 15.77 19.17
C LEU A 205 22.51 16.99 19.81
N ASP A 206 22.14 16.93 21.09
CA ASP A 206 21.40 17.96 21.82
C ASP A 206 22.03 19.39 21.71
N GLY A 207 23.35 19.47 21.64
CA GLY A 207 24.02 20.74 21.46
C GLY A 207 24.02 21.32 20.02
N GLU A 208 23.52 20.55 19.05
CA GLU A 208 23.48 20.91 17.62
C GLU A 208 22.05 21.08 17.11
N ILE A 209 21.06 20.45 17.76
CA ILE A 209 19.65 20.40 17.37
C ILE A 209 18.83 21.33 18.27
N ASP A 210 18.02 22.18 17.67
CA ASP A 210 16.91 22.88 18.34
C ASP A 210 15.63 22.05 18.16
N PHE A 211 15.28 21.24 19.15
CA PHE A 211 14.13 20.33 19.10
C PHE A 211 12.79 21.04 19.00
N THR A 212 12.73 22.34 19.36
CA THR A 212 11.48 23.12 19.25
C THR A 212 11.01 23.33 17.81
N ARG A 213 11.90 23.14 16.82
CA ARG A 213 11.54 23.25 15.38
C ARG A 213 10.66 22.12 14.86
N TYR A 214 10.62 20.99 15.57
CA TYR A 214 10.00 19.76 15.11
C TYR A 214 8.69 19.47 15.83
N ASP A 215 8.14 20.43 16.54
CA ASP A 215 6.79 20.48 17.10
C ASP A 215 5.92 21.32 16.14
N ASN A 216 5.48 20.69 15.04
CA ASN A 216 4.78 21.40 13.96
C ASN A 216 3.30 21.69 14.27
N ASP A 217 2.71 21.03 15.27
CA ASP A 217 1.33 21.24 15.70
C ASP A 217 1.22 22.01 17.04
N GLY A 218 2.34 22.23 17.74
CA GLY A 218 2.43 23.05 18.95
C GLY A 218 1.96 22.33 20.21
N ASP A 219 1.98 21.00 20.25
CA ASP A 219 1.53 20.19 21.38
C ASP A 219 2.61 19.97 22.46
N GLY A 220 3.84 20.42 22.21
CA GLY A 220 5.01 20.24 23.08
C GLY A 220 5.75 18.92 22.88
N THR A 221 5.46 18.22 21.79
CA THR A 221 6.10 16.96 21.41
C THR A 221 6.77 17.10 20.04
N VAL A 222 7.94 16.51 19.86
CA VAL A 222 8.55 16.34 18.52
C VAL A 222 7.70 15.38 17.71
N ASP A 223 7.20 15.78 16.53
CA ASP A 223 6.27 14.96 15.73
C ASP A 223 6.88 13.62 15.33
N LEU A 224 8.16 13.64 14.90
CA LEU A 224 8.89 12.43 14.52
C LEU A 224 10.40 12.67 14.58
N VAL A 225 11.14 11.70 15.13
CA VAL A 225 12.57 11.53 14.91
C VAL A 225 12.80 10.39 13.95
N PHE A 226 13.41 10.65 12.79
CA PHE A 226 13.79 9.60 11.84
C PHE A 226 15.27 9.27 11.97
N MET A 227 15.62 7.99 12.15
CA MET A 227 16.99 7.53 12.29
C MET A 227 17.43 6.65 11.11
N TYR A 228 18.49 7.07 10.42
CA TYR A 228 19.26 6.15 9.58
C TYR A 228 20.43 5.59 10.39
N TYR A 229 20.56 4.28 10.43
CA TYR A 229 21.68 3.62 11.09
C TYR A 229 22.61 2.93 10.11
N ALA A 230 23.91 2.93 10.45
CA ALA A 230 24.96 2.37 9.60
C ALA A 230 24.87 0.86 9.47
N GLY A 231 24.97 0.36 8.26
CA GLY A 231 24.95 -1.06 7.91
C GLY A 231 23.62 -1.56 7.38
N LYS A 232 23.36 -2.88 7.44
CA LYS A 232 22.12 -3.53 7.00
C LYS A 232 21.08 -3.56 8.12
N GLY A 233 19.82 -3.56 7.74
CA GLY A 233 18.69 -3.89 8.59
C GLY A 233 18.34 -5.39 8.53
N GLU A 234 17.62 -5.88 9.52
CA GLU A 234 17.21 -7.28 9.57
C GLU A 234 16.22 -7.60 8.44
N ALA A 235 15.29 -6.71 8.12
CA ALA A 235 14.34 -6.83 7.01
C ALA A 235 15.05 -6.93 5.63
N ASP A 236 16.26 -6.40 5.50
CA ASP A 236 17.08 -6.42 4.28
C ASP A 236 18.18 -7.50 4.32
N GLY A 237 17.99 -8.55 5.11
CA GLY A 237 18.93 -9.67 5.22
C GLY A 237 20.14 -9.37 6.10
N GLY A 238 19.99 -8.50 7.08
CA GLY A 238 20.87 -8.42 8.24
C GLY A 238 20.73 -9.67 9.12
N ASP A 239 21.65 -9.84 10.09
CA ASP A 239 21.52 -10.90 11.10
C ASP A 239 20.67 -10.41 12.29
N SER A 240 20.26 -11.34 13.17
CA SER A 240 19.46 -11.08 14.37
C SER A 240 20.12 -10.18 15.44
N ASN A 241 21.19 -9.49 15.10
CA ASN A 241 21.81 -8.44 15.90
C ASN A 241 21.68 -7.06 15.23
N THR A 242 21.03 -6.98 14.07
CA THR A 242 20.75 -5.71 13.40
C THR A 242 19.34 -5.26 13.72
N ILE A 243 19.10 -3.95 13.71
CA ILE A 243 17.77 -3.39 13.98
C ILE A 243 16.84 -3.70 12.80
N TRP A 244 15.61 -4.10 13.09
CA TRP A 244 14.55 -4.16 12.10
C TRP A 244 14.06 -2.73 11.82
N PRO A 245 13.93 -2.26 10.55
CA PRO A 245 13.32 -0.97 10.24
C PRO A 245 11.88 -0.91 10.76
N HIS A 246 11.53 0.16 11.49
CA HIS A 246 10.21 0.29 12.11
C HIS A 246 9.88 1.73 12.53
N GLN A 247 8.60 2.00 12.77
CA GLN A 247 8.10 3.18 13.47
C GLN A 247 7.61 2.78 14.87
N TYR A 248 7.95 3.58 15.91
CA TYR A 248 7.62 3.26 17.29
C TYR A 248 7.59 4.48 18.23
N GLU A 249 7.27 4.26 19.51
CA GLU A 249 7.25 5.28 20.55
C GLU A 249 8.11 4.89 21.76
N LEU A 250 8.90 5.84 22.25
CA LEU A 250 9.75 5.65 23.44
C LEU A 250 8.91 5.33 24.69
N SER A 251 7.75 5.99 24.83
CA SER A 251 6.84 5.77 25.96
C SER A 251 6.31 4.34 26.03
N MET A 252 6.17 3.69 24.87
CA MET A 252 5.72 2.31 24.77
C MET A 252 6.79 1.33 25.23
N ALA A 253 8.07 1.65 24.99
CA ALA A 253 9.21 0.93 25.56
C ALA A 253 9.45 1.27 27.04
N GLY A 254 8.57 2.04 27.65
CA GLY A 254 8.76 2.53 29.03
C GLY A 254 9.90 3.53 29.19
N LYS A 255 10.30 4.17 28.09
CA LYS A 255 11.36 5.18 28.04
C LYS A 255 10.77 6.59 27.91
N HIS A 256 11.53 7.57 28.33
CA HIS A 256 11.15 8.98 28.23
C HIS A 256 12.38 9.83 27.92
N LEU A 257 12.24 10.75 26.98
CA LEU A 257 13.25 11.72 26.63
C LEU A 257 12.63 13.11 26.50
N THR A 258 13.28 14.11 27.05
CA THR A 258 12.89 15.53 26.91
C THR A 258 14.14 16.35 26.68
N LEU A 259 14.21 17.06 25.55
CA LEU A 259 15.30 17.94 25.17
C LEU A 259 14.67 19.29 24.75
N ASP A 260 15.31 20.41 25.09
CA ASP A 260 14.81 21.78 24.88
C ASP A 260 13.38 22.02 25.39
N GLY A 261 12.93 21.21 26.33
CA GLY A 261 11.54 21.25 26.83
C GLY A 261 10.53 20.50 25.99
N MET A 262 10.93 19.95 24.83
CA MET A 262 10.10 19.12 23.96
C MET A 262 10.16 17.67 24.38
N LYS A 263 9.01 17.00 24.44
CA LYS A 263 8.93 15.54 24.59
C LYS A 263 9.35 14.89 23.26
N ILE A 264 10.23 13.90 23.31
CA ILE A 264 10.57 13.05 22.18
C ILE A 264 9.93 11.69 22.45
N ASP A 265 9.06 11.25 21.57
CA ASP A 265 8.31 10.00 21.74
C ASP A 265 8.24 9.19 20.45
N SER A 266 7.62 9.73 19.40
CA SER A 266 7.51 9.07 18.10
C SER A 266 8.84 9.05 17.37
N TYR A 267 9.23 7.88 16.90
CA TYR A 267 10.41 7.73 16.04
C TYR A 267 10.17 6.68 14.96
N ALA A 268 10.95 6.78 13.90
CA ALA A 268 11.09 5.73 12.90
C ALA A 268 12.56 5.50 12.59
N CYS A 269 12.91 4.32 12.08
CA CYS A 269 14.29 4.03 11.72
C CYS A 269 14.41 3.11 10.51
N THR A 270 15.50 3.27 9.76
CA THR A 270 15.88 2.37 8.68
C THR A 270 17.40 2.29 8.50
N ASN A 271 17.85 1.32 7.73
CA ASN A 271 19.26 1.02 7.49
C ASN A 271 19.86 1.79 6.31
N GLU A 272 21.20 1.94 6.35
CA GLU A 272 21.99 2.52 5.26
C GLU A 272 22.10 1.59 4.05
N VAL A 273 22.35 0.30 4.28
CA VAL A 273 22.81 -0.64 3.24
C VAL A 273 21.72 -1.61 2.85
N VAL A 274 21.40 -1.64 1.58
CA VAL A 274 20.59 -2.70 0.95
C VAL A 274 21.43 -3.57 0.03
N ASP A 275 21.01 -4.82 -0.18
CA ASP A 275 21.65 -5.76 -1.09
C ASP A 275 20.62 -6.71 -1.69
N PHE A 276 20.12 -6.36 -2.85
CA PHE A 276 19.13 -7.15 -3.61
C PHE A 276 19.77 -8.19 -4.53
N GLY A 277 21.03 -8.58 -4.27
CA GLY A 277 21.78 -9.53 -5.10
C GLY A 277 22.59 -8.85 -6.22
N SER A 278 22.42 -7.57 -6.43
CA SER A 278 23.21 -6.74 -7.36
C SER A 278 24.45 -6.11 -6.70
N GLY A 279 24.64 -6.36 -5.41
CA GLY A 279 25.70 -5.81 -4.56
C GLY A 279 25.21 -4.78 -3.56
N LYS A 280 26.04 -4.51 -2.58
CA LYS A 280 25.74 -3.54 -1.51
C LYS A 280 25.73 -2.12 -2.06
N ARG A 281 24.70 -1.37 -1.69
CA ARG A 281 24.56 0.04 -2.01
C ARG A 281 23.79 0.80 -0.92
N MET A 282 23.75 2.11 -1.03
CA MET A 282 22.91 2.96 -0.21
C MET A 282 21.42 2.62 -0.45
N CYS A 283 20.63 2.62 0.62
CA CYS A 283 19.18 2.44 0.55
C CYS A 283 18.51 3.48 -0.35
N GLY A 284 17.31 3.16 -0.80
CA GLY A 284 16.38 4.12 -1.40
C GLY A 284 15.54 4.82 -0.34
N ILE A 285 14.52 5.53 -0.81
CA ILE A 285 13.58 6.26 0.05
C ILE A 285 12.38 5.40 0.48
N GLY A 286 12.16 4.24 -0.13
CA GLY A 286 10.90 3.50 -0.02
C GLY A 286 10.56 3.11 1.41
N THR A 287 11.50 2.47 2.14
CA THR A 287 11.30 2.14 3.56
C THR A 287 11.08 3.39 4.41
N ALA A 288 11.88 4.45 4.16
CA ALA A 288 11.70 5.71 4.89
C ALA A 288 10.31 6.31 4.63
N CYS A 289 9.83 6.29 3.39
CA CYS A 289 8.49 6.78 3.05
C CYS A 289 7.37 5.92 3.65
N HIS A 290 7.56 4.61 3.76
CA HIS A 290 6.64 3.73 4.44
C HIS A 290 6.53 4.08 5.94
N GLU A 291 7.65 4.08 6.65
CA GLU A 291 7.67 4.38 8.09
C GLU A 291 7.18 5.79 8.42
N PHE A 292 7.53 6.77 7.55
CA PHE A 292 7.03 8.12 7.68
C PHE A 292 5.53 8.22 7.37
N GLY A 293 5.00 7.36 6.47
CA GLY A 293 3.57 7.19 6.21
C GLY A 293 2.80 6.85 7.48
N HIS A 294 3.34 5.96 8.30
CA HIS A 294 2.75 5.63 9.61
C HIS A 294 2.72 6.81 10.57
N ALA A 295 3.78 7.60 10.61
CA ALA A 295 3.81 8.82 11.43
C ALA A 295 2.74 9.83 10.99
N MET A 296 2.43 9.89 9.69
CA MET A 296 1.33 10.71 9.15
C MET A 296 -0.06 10.09 9.33
N GLY A 297 -0.15 8.84 9.80
CA GLY A 297 -1.41 8.17 10.13
C GLY A 297 -1.88 7.11 9.16
N LEU A 298 -1.13 6.77 8.11
CA LEU A 298 -1.47 5.66 7.22
C LEU A 298 -1.34 4.31 7.93
N PRO A 299 -2.25 3.37 7.70
CA PRO A 299 -2.12 1.99 8.14
C PRO A 299 -1.31 1.17 7.14
N ASP A 300 -0.95 -0.05 7.53
CA ASP A 300 -0.52 -1.09 6.60
C ASP A 300 -1.69 -1.61 5.77
N PHE A 301 -1.42 -1.91 4.49
CA PHE A 301 -2.42 -2.47 3.57
C PHE A 301 -2.09 -3.90 3.15
N TYR A 302 -1.16 -4.55 3.81
CA TYR A 302 -0.93 -5.99 3.72
C TYR A 302 -1.60 -6.73 4.90
N ASP A 303 -1.60 -8.05 4.83
CA ASP A 303 -2.08 -8.91 5.91
C ASP A 303 -1.07 -8.94 7.05
N THR A 304 -1.31 -8.15 8.09
CA THR A 304 -0.37 -7.98 9.20
C THR A 304 -0.33 -9.17 10.16
N ASP A 305 -1.24 -10.16 10.08
CA ASP A 305 -1.18 -11.40 10.89
C ASP A 305 -0.69 -12.64 10.11
N TYR A 306 -0.37 -12.47 8.84
CA TYR A 306 0.27 -13.46 7.96
C TYR A 306 -0.38 -14.84 7.94
N GLY A 307 -1.66 -14.89 7.86
CA GLY A 307 -2.40 -16.13 7.68
C GLY A 307 -2.69 -16.88 8.97
N THR A 308 -2.61 -16.24 10.13
CA THR A 308 -3.09 -16.83 11.40
C THR A 308 -4.55 -17.29 11.28
N ASN A 309 -5.36 -16.58 10.46
CA ASN A 309 -6.77 -16.89 10.18
C ASN A 309 -7.06 -17.08 8.68
N GLY A 310 -6.03 -17.21 7.85
CA GLY A 310 -6.05 -17.30 6.39
C GLY A 310 -5.43 -16.07 5.75
N GLN A 311 -4.61 -16.27 4.73
CA GLN A 311 -3.92 -15.19 4.02
C GLN A 311 -4.90 -14.27 3.30
N ALA A 312 -4.82 -12.97 3.57
CA ALA A 312 -5.60 -11.96 2.87
C ALA A 312 -4.80 -11.31 1.73
N ALA A 313 -5.51 -10.89 0.69
CA ALA A 313 -4.95 -10.01 -0.31
C ALA A 313 -4.82 -8.59 0.26
N GLY A 314 -3.80 -7.86 -0.19
CA GLY A 314 -3.56 -6.45 0.10
C GLY A 314 -3.43 -5.64 -1.17
N LEU A 315 -2.55 -4.63 -1.13
CA LEU A 315 -2.26 -3.75 -2.25
C LEU A 315 -0.94 -4.08 -2.95
N PHE A 316 -0.13 -4.96 -2.38
CA PHE A 316 1.13 -5.43 -2.93
C PHE A 316 2.09 -4.29 -3.30
N PHE A 317 2.77 -4.40 -4.44
CA PHE A 317 3.69 -3.37 -4.94
C PHE A 317 2.99 -2.11 -5.50
N PHE A 318 1.66 -2.03 -5.44
CA PHE A 318 0.90 -0.83 -5.82
C PHE A 318 0.72 0.19 -4.68
N SER A 319 1.11 -0.13 -3.47
CA SER A 319 1.10 0.80 -2.33
C SER A 319 2.44 0.82 -1.62
N THR A 320 2.89 2.03 -1.25
CA THR A 320 4.07 2.21 -0.38
C THR A 320 3.81 1.65 1.04
N MET A 321 2.54 1.64 1.48
CA MET A 321 2.14 1.05 2.76
C MET A 321 1.94 -0.47 2.69
N ASP A 322 2.50 -1.10 1.66
CA ASP A 322 2.65 -2.53 1.43
C ASP A 322 4.01 -2.75 0.74
N SER A 323 4.20 -3.79 0.00
CA SER A 323 5.45 -4.18 -0.66
C SER A 323 5.96 -3.17 -1.72
N GLY A 324 5.15 -2.17 -2.10
CA GLY A 324 5.54 -1.09 -3.01
C GLY A 324 6.73 -0.26 -2.55
N ALA A 325 6.97 -0.22 -1.23
CA ALA A 325 8.18 0.39 -0.67
C ALA A 325 9.49 -0.21 -1.21
N TYR A 326 9.44 -1.43 -1.74
CA TYR A 326 10.59 -2.12 -2.33
C TYR A 326 10.72 -1.95 -3.85
N ASN A 327 9.81 -1.25 -4.52
CA ASN A 327 9.88 -1.05 -5.96
C ASN A 327 11.20 -0.38 -6.38
N ASN A 328 11.78 -0.83 -7.51
CA ASN A 328 13.12 -0.43 -7.93
C ASN A 328 14.16 -0.57 -6.79
N GLU A 329 14.04 -1.64 -5.99
CA GLU A 329 14.94 -1.90 -4.85
C GLU A 329 14.90 -0.76 -3.81
N GLY A 330 13.68 -0.26 -3.53
CA GLY A 330 13.39 0.81 -2.57
C GLY A 330 13.62 2.23 -3.06
N ARG A 331 13.94 2.43 -4.36
CA ARG A 331 14.32 3.75 -4.90
C ARG A 331 13.17 4.48 -5.58
N THR A 332 12.10 3.77 -5.91
CA THR A 332 10.94 4.32 -6.62
C THR A 332 9.66 3.73 -6.03
N PRO A 333 9.30 4.11 -4.79
CA PRO A 333 8.00 3.72 -4.25
C PRO A 333 6.88 4.25 -5.16
N PRO A 334 5.74 3.53 -5.29
CA PRO A 334 4.69 3.92 -6.21
C PRO A 334 3.96 5.17 -5.72
N PHE A 335 3.22 5.84 -6.60
CA PHE A 335 2.28 6.87 -6.17
C PHE A 335 1.32 6.31 -5.12
N PHE A 336 0.98 7.12 -4.12
CA PHE A 336 -0.15 6.82 -3.26
C PHE A 336 -1.43 6.71 -4.09
N ASN A 337 -2.26 5.73 -3.79
CA ASN A 337 -3.57 5.62 -4.39
C ASN A 337 -4.51 6.73 -3.86
N ILE A 338 -5.68 6.84 -4.45
CA ILE A 338 -6.62 7.92 -4.12
C ILE A 338 -7.10 7.84 -2.66
N GLU A 339 -7.29 6.63 -2.10
CA GLU A 339 -7.71 6.44 -0.71
C GLU A 339 -6.62 6.83 0.29
N GLU A 340 -5.35 6.52 -0.01
CA GLU A 340 -4.21 6.95 0.79
C GLU A 340 -4.11 8.48 0.85
N ARG A 341 -4.33 9.16 -0.27
CA ARG A 341 -4.32 10.64 -0.34
C ARG A 341 -5.47 11.26 0.45
N ILE A 342 -6.64 10.62 0.46
CA ILE A 342 -7.79 11.03 1.30
C ILE A 342 -7.47 10.83 2.77
N LEU A 343 -6.91 9.68 3.16
CA LEU A 343 -6.51 9.40 4.54
C LEU A 343 -5.47 10.38 5.08
N LEU A 344 -4.58 10.87 4.21
CA LEU A 344 -3.60 11.91 4.53
C LEU A 344 -4.19 13.33 4.58
N GLY A 345 -5.45 13.50 4.20
CA GLY A 345 -6.12 14.79 4.15
C GLY A 345 -5.66 15.69 2.99
N TRP A 346 -5.05 15.11 1.95
CA TRP A 346 -4.66 15.85 0.75
C TRP A 346 -5.82 16.03 -0.21
N LEU A 347 -6.79 15.14 -0.18
CA LEU A 347 -7.99 15.16 -0.99
C LEU A 347 -9.23 14.94 -0.12
N GLU A 348 -10.36 15.50 -0.54
CA GLU A 348 -11.66 15.25 0.06
C GLU A 348 -12.28 13.98 -0.54
N GLU A 349 -13.17 13.30 0.19
CA GLU A 349 -13.79 12.04 -0.27
C GLU A 349 -14.61 12.19 -1.57
N ASP A 350 -15.10 13.37 -1.88
CA ASP A 350 -15.90 13.66 -3.07
C ASP A 350 -15.06 13.73 -4.36
N VAL A 351 -13.73 13.66 -4.27
CA VAL A 351 -12.85 13.51 -5.44
C VAL A 351 -13.13 12.20 -6.18
N ILE A 352 -13.51 11.13 -5.46
CA ILE A 352 -13.90 9.86 -6.06
C ILE A 352 -15.35 9.97 -6.55
N GLN A 353 -15.52 10.15 -7.84
CA GLN A 353 -16.82 10.36 -8.45
C GLN A 353 -17.58 9.03 -8.67
N GLU A 354 -18.89 9.05 -8.59
CA GLU A 354 -19.71 7.96 -9.10
C GLU A 354 -19.91 8.09 -10.61
N PHE A 355 -20.14 6.97 -11.30
CA PHE A 355 -20.48 7.01 -12.73
C PHE A 355 -21.89 7.60 -12.90
N PRO A 356 -22.04 8.81 -13.46
CA PRO A 356 -23.34 9.48 -13.49
C PRO A 356 -24.32 8.91 -14.53
N LYS A 357 -23.80 8.24 -15.56
CA LYS A 357 -24.58 7.67 -16.66
C LYS A 357 -23.78 6.65 -17.45
N SER A 358 -24.44 5.89 -18.30
CA SER A 358 -23.74 5.03 -19.28
C SER A 358 -22.91 5.86 -20.26
N GLY A 359 -21.71 5.37 -20.58
CA GLY A 359 -20.82 6.04 -21.52
C GLY A 359 -19.37 5.57 -21.42
N THR A 360 -18.54 6.11 -22.29
CA THR A 360 -17.09 5.88 -22.26
C THR A 360 -16.41 6.86 -21.31
N TYR A 361 -15.63 6.33 -20.40
CA TYR A 361 -14.87 7.08 -19.42
C TYR A 361 -13.39 6.92 -19.68
N THR A 362 -12.64 7.98 -19.40
CA THR A 362 -11.19 8.03 -19.54
C THR A 362 -10.60 8.35 -18.19
N LEU A 363 -9.72 7.46 -17.72
CA LEU A 363 -8.99 7.62 -16.47
C LEU A 363 -7.51 7.81 -16.82
N PRO A 364 -6.95 9.00 -16.68
CA PRO A 364 -5.51 9.21 -16.75
C PRO A 364 -4.83 8.56 -15.52
N SER A 365 -3.51 8.54 -15.53
CA SER A 365 -2.72 8.01 -14.40
C SER A 365 -3.13 8.66 -13.07
N VAL A 366 -2.99 7.92 -11.99
CA VAL A 366 -3.42 8.30 -10.62
C VAL A 366 -2.87 9.65 -10.14
N ASP A 367 -1.75 10.10 -10.70
CA ASP A 367 -1.16 11.41 -10.43
C ASP A 367 -2.07 12.60 -10.84
N GLU A 368 -3.07 12.38 -11.69
CA GLU A 368 -4.06 13.40 -12.05
C GLU A 368 -5.25 13.49 -11.06
N ASN A 369 -5.27 12.70 -9.99
CA ASN A 369 -6.34 12.64 -8.98
C ASN A 369 -7.74 12.35 -9.55
N ILE A 370 -7.82 11.51 -10.58
CA ILE A 370 -9.08 11.09 -11.18
C ILE A 370 -9.33 9.62 -10.85
N ALA A 371 -10.39 9.38 -10.10
CA ALA A 371 -10.89 8.05 -9.78
C ALA A 371 -12.41 8.02 -9.78
N TYR A 372 -12.97 6.84 -10.01
CA TYR A 372 -14.41 6.60 -9.94
C TYR A 372 -14.73 5.53 -8.91
N LYS A 373 -15.98 5.48 -8.45
CA LYS A 373 -16.47 4.43 -7.56
C LYS A 373 -17.83 3.90 -7.98
N THR A 374 -18.10 2.66 -7.60
CA THR A 374 -19.44 2.07 -7.59
C THR A 374 -19.79 1.67 -6.16
N LEU A 375 -20.97 2.04 -5.72
CA LEU A 375 -21.50 1.66 -4.43
C LEU A 375 -22.02 0.21 -4.49
N THR A 376 -22.06 -0.46 -3.33
CA THR A 376 -22.66 -1.78 -3.19
C THR A 376 -24.02 -1.69 -2.47
N ASP A 377 -24.64 -2.84 -2.24
CA ASP A 377 -25.85 -2.96 -1.41
C ASP A 377 -25.60 -2.69 0.08
N GLN A 378 -24.34 -2.55 0.49
CA GLN A 378 -23.93 -2.30 1.88
C GLN A 378 -23.34 -0.89 2.02
N PRO A 379 -23.93 -0.01 2.86
CA PRO A 379 -23.34 1.29 3.15
C PRO A 379 -21.91 1.17 3.70
N GLY A 380 -20.99 1.94 3.13
CA GLY A 380 -19.57 1.91 3.49
C GLY A 380 -18.74 0.87 2.74
N GLU A 381 -19.35 0.02 1.94
CA GLU A 381 -18.69 -0.90 1.01
C GLU A 381 -18.83 -0.38 -0.43
N TYR A 382 -17.73 -0.28 -1.16
CA TYR A 382 -17.70 0.23 -2.54
C TYR A 382 -16.48 -0.28 -3.30
N PHE A 383 -16.49 -0.08 -4.61
CA PHE A 383 -15.32 -0.34 -5.46
C PHE A 383 -14.76 0.98 -5.98
N VAL A 384 -13.42 1.11 -6.01
CA VAL A 384 -12.72 2.27 -6.57
C VAL A 384 -11.97 1.84 -7.83
N TYR A 385 -12.00 2.69 -8.83
CA TYR A 385 -11.38 2.50 -10.14
C TYR A 385 -10.39 3.62 -10.38
N GLU A 386 -9.11 3.28 -10.55
CA GLU A 386 -8.06 4.23 -10.90
C GLU A 386 -7.10 3.63 -11.95
N CYS A 387 -6.44 4.50 -12.71
CA CYS A 387 -5.41 4.07 -13.64
C CYS A 387 -4.03 4.14 -12.97
N ARG A 388 -3.31 3.02 -12.97
CA ARG A 388 -1.90 3.01 -12.61
C ARG A 388 -1.07 2.99 -13.89
N GLY A 389 -0.24 4.02 -14.03
CA GLY A 389 0.61 4.20 -15.21
C GLY A 389 1.94 3.44 -15.15
N SER A 390 2.86 3.87 -16.00
CA SER A 390 4.27 3.45 -15.98
C SER A 390 5.20 4.66 -16.05
N ASN A 391 4.74 5.79 -15.51
CA ASN A 391 5.43 7.08 -15.48
C ASN A 391 5.62 7.56 -14.04
N GLY A 392 6.51 8.53 -13.84
CA GLY A 392 6.77 9.13 -12.54
C GLY A 392 7.10 8.06 -11.49
N TRP A 393 6.45 8.11 -10.34
CA TRP A 393 6.65 7.16 -9.25
C TRP A 393 6.10 5.76 -9.56
N ASP A 394 5.17 5.62 -10.51
CA ASP A 394 4.68 4.33 -10.99
C ASP A 394 5.59 3.66 -12.03
N SER A 395 6.70 4.31 -12.43
CA SER A 395 7.61 3.79 -13.45
C SER A 395 8.28 2.45 -13.10
N ALA A 396 8.27 2.07 -11.84
CA ALA A 396 8.82 0.81 -11.35
C ALA A 396 7.76 -0.25 -11.00
N LEU A 397 6.48 0.01 -11.29
CA LEU A 397 5.43 -1.00 -11.13
C LEU A 397 5.67 -2.19 -12.04
N LEU A 398 5.39 -3.39 -11.54
CA LEU A 398 5.52 -4.64 -12.31
C LEU A 398 4.45 -4.76 -13.40
N SER A 399 3.37 -4.01 -13.31
CA SER A 399 2.30 -3.95 -14.31
C SER A 399 1.49 -2.66 -14.19
N SER A 400 0.78 -2.30 -15.26
CA SER A 400 0.02 -1.05 -15.38
C SER A 400 -1.35 -1.31 -16.01
N GLY A 401 -2.33 -0.45 -15.73
CA GLY A 401 -3.69 -0.56 -16.23
C GLY A 401 -4.73 -0.05 -15.24
N LEU A 402 -5.99 -0.48 -15.41
CA LEU A 402 -7.04 -0.20 -14.45
C LEU A 402 -6.87 -1.07 -13.22
N LEU A 403 -6.69 -0.46 -12.07
CA LEU A 403 -6.87 -1.13 -10.79
C LEU A 403 -8.31 -0.97 -10.31
N VAL A 404 -8.82 -2.06 -9.79
CA VAL A 404 -10.12 -2.12 -9.10
C VAL A 404 -9.84 -2.46 -7.65
N TYR A 405 -10.15 -1.55 -6.76
CA TYR A 405 -10.05 -1.79 -5.32
C TYR A 405 -11.42 -2.12 -4.76
N HIS A 406 -11.51 -3.16 -3.96
CA HIS A 406 -12.67 -3.42 -3.12
C HIS A 406 -12.40 -2.83 -1.74
N VAL A 407 -13.23 -1.89 -1.33
CA VAL A 407 -13.09 -1.11 -0.10
C VAL A 407 -14.29 -1.39 0.78
N ASP A 408 -14.07 -1.79 2.03
CA ASP A 408 -15.11 -1.97 3.02
C ASP A 408 -14.79 -1.20 4.30
N LYS A 409 -15.41 -0.04 4.45
CA LYS A 409 -15.40 0.83 5.64
C LYS A 409 -16.74 0.75 6.39
N SER A 410 -17.50 -0.31 6.16
CA SER A 410 -18.84 -0.44 6.73
C SER A 410 -18.81 -0.65 8.25
N GLU A 411 -19.90 -0.25 8.91
CA GLU A 411 -20.17 -0.58 10.33
C GLU A 411 -20.71 -2.02 10.50
N ARG A 412 -20.37 -2.91 9.58
CA ARG A 412 -20.74 -4.31 9.62
C ARG A 412 -20.17 -4.95 10.89
N ASN A 413 -21.03 -5.58 11.68
CA ASN A 413 -20.60 -6.27 12.89
C ASN A 413 -19.67 -7.43 12.56
N VAL A 414 -18.45 -7.35 13.05
CA VAL A 414 -17.45 -8.41 12.99
C VAL A 414 -16.95 -8.68 14.40
N SER A 415 -16.60 -9.93 14.66
CA SER A 415 -15.94 -10.30 15.92
C SER A 415 -14.53 -10.76 15.56
N LEU A 416 -13.63 -9.80 15.33
CA LEU A 416 -12.21 -10.06 15.16
C LEU A 416 -11.52 -9.85 16.50
N SER A 417 -10.91 -10.92 16.99
CA SER A 417 -10.22 -10.89 18.29
C SER A 417 -8.74 -10.65 18.06
N TYR A 418 -8.26 -9.53 18.57
CA TYR A 418 -6.87 -9.12 18.52
C TYR A 418 -6.27 -9.22 19.93
N GLY A 419 -5.93 -10.43 20.36
CA GLY A 419 -5.48 -10.66 21.74
C GLY A 419 -6.56 -10.33 22.76
N SER A 420 -6.39 -9.24 23.52
CA SER A 420 -7.37 -8.76 24.50
C SER A 420 -8.36 -7.72 23.96
N SER A 421 -8.18 -7.28 22.74
CA SER A 421 -9.03 -6.29 22.07
C SER A 421 -9.89 -6.96 21.01
N THR A 422 -11.07 -6.42 20.76
CA THR A 422 -12.02 -6.92 19.77
C THR A 422 -12.52 -5.75 18.95
N ALA A 423 -12.38 -5.82 17.62
CA ALA A 423 -13.08 -4.92 16.74
C ALA A 423 -14.56 -5.31 16.71
N SER A 424 -15.45 -4.35 16.90
CA SER A 424 -16.91 -4.55 16.88
C SER A 424 -17.50 -4.34 15.49
N ASN A 425 -16.79 -3.64 14.62
CA ASN A 425 -17.15 -3.41 13.21
C ASN A 425 -15.90 -3.27 12.34
N LEU A 426 -16.05 -3.31 11.01
CA LEU A 426 -14.93 -3.21 10.07
C LEU A 426 -14.30 -1.83 10.03
N TRP A 427 -15.07 -0.76 10.30
CA TRP A 427 -14.54 0.60 10.37
C TRP A 427 -13.44 0.75 11.44
N GLU A 428 -13.55 0.03 12.56
CA GLU A 428 -12.50 0.02 13.59
C GLU A 428 -11.15 -0.50 13.06
N ASN A 429 -11.15 -1.39 12.08
CA ASN A 429 -9.92 -1.87 11.44
C ASN A 429 -9.19 -0.73 10.71
N TRP A 430 -9.94 0.18 10.10
CA TRP A 430 -9.39 1.37 9.44
C TRP A 430 -8.94 2.43 10.42
N ASP A 431 -9.79 2.74 11.38
CA ASP A 431 -9.61 3.91 12.26
C ASP A 431 -8.69 3.62 13.45
N LEU A 432 -8.80 2.45 14.04
CA LEU A 432 -8.16 2.16 15.33
C LEU A 432 -7.06 1.10 15.28
N PHE A 433 -7.11 0.14 14.39
CA PHE A 433 -6.39 -1.11 14.59
C PHE A 433 -5.37 -1.47 13.51
N ASN A 434 -4.87 -0.70 12.68
CA ASN A 434 -3.88 -1.15 11.68
C ASN A 434 -4.07 -2.64 11.22
N ALA A 435 -5.32 -3.03 10.98
CA ALA A 435 -5.75 -4.41 10.82
C ALA A 435 -6.68 -4.59 9.62
N ILE A 436 -6.55 -3.71 8.63
CA ILE A 436 -7.47 -3.59 7.50
C ILE A 436 -7.62 -4.91 6.76
N ASN A 437 -6.53 -5.63 6.55
CA ASN A 437 -6.49 -6.86 5.76
C ASN A 437 -6.13 -8.11 6.58
N GLU A 438 -6.27 -8.10 7.89
CA GLU A 438 -5.98 -9.28 8.72
C GLU A 438 -7.00 -10.42 8.59
N ASN A 439 -8.20 -10.14 8.11
CA ASN A 439 -9.18 -11.20 7.92
C ASN A 439 -9.06 -11.82 6.52
N GLY A 440 -8.42 -12.98 6.43
CA GLY A 440 -8.24 -13.69 5.17
C GLY A 440 -9.52 -14.02 4.40
N SER A 441 -10.67 -14.06 5.08
CA SER A 441 -11.98 -14.27 4.44
C SER A 441 -12.73 -12.97 4.11
N HIS A 442 -12.25 -11.81 4.60
CA HIS A 442 -12.88 -10.51 4.39
C HIS A 442 -11.86 -9.37 4.53
N PRO A 443 -10.86 -9.28 3.63
CA PRO A 443 -9.98 -8.11 3.59
C PRO A 443 -10.80 -6.86 3.28
N CYS A 444 -10.46 -5.74 3.96
CA CYS A 444 -11.23 -4.50 3.85
C CYS A 444 -10.75 -3.57 2.75
N PHE A 445 -9.51 -3.76 2.27
CA PHE A 445 -8.95 -2.95 1.19
C PHE A 445 -7.95 -3.76 0.37
N TYR A 446 -8.41 -4.29 -0.73
CA TYR A 446 -7.58 -5.14 -1.57
C TYR A 446 -7.84 -4.91 -3.05
N ILE A 447 -6.90 -5.33 -3.88
CA ILE A 447 -7.01 -5.25 -5.34
C ILE A 447 -7.77 -6.46 -5.86
N VAL A 448 -8.82 -6.21 -6.65
CA VAL A 448 -9.51 -7.24 -7.43
C VAL A 448 -8.73 -7.45 -8.72
N PRO A 449 -8.06 -8.60 -8.90
CA PRO A 449 -7.26 -8.83 -10.10
C PRO A 449 -8.12 -9.10 -11.34
N SER A 450 -7.61 -8.76 -12.51
CA SER A 450 -8.31 -8.98 -13.77
C SER A 450 -8.47 -10.45 -14.13
N SER A 451 -7.57 -11.30 -13.65
CA SER A 451 -7.58 -12.74 -13.93
C SER A 451 -7.28 -13.54 -12.67
N ASP A 452 -7.76 -14.78 -12.63
CA ASP A 452 -7.53 -15.75 -11.55
C ASP A 452 -8.06 -15.28 -10.18
N GLN A 453 -9.30 -14.80 -10.17
CA GLN A 453 -9.96 -14.25 -8.97
C GLN A 453 -10.12 -15.25 -7.82
N ASP A 454 -10.03 -16.56 -8.10
CA ASP A 454 -10.24 -17.61 -7.10
C ASP A 454 -8.93 -18.15 -6.50
N ASN A 455 -7.77 -17.87 -7.12
CA ASN A 455 -6.46 -18.38 -6.68
C ASN A 455 -5.33 -17.36 -6.83
N LEU A 456 -5.67 -16.29 -6.65
CA LEU A 456 -5.06 -14.98 -6.47
C LEU A 456 -3.55 -15.02 -6.26
N LEU A 457 -2.84 -14.36 -6.99
CA LEU A 457 -1.60 -13.64 -6.71
C LEU A 457 -0.60 -14.29 -5.73
N PHE A 458 -1.06 -15.29 -4.95
CA PHE A 458 -0.23 -15.99 -3.99
C PHE A 458 0.23 -17.33 -4.55
N ALA A 459 1.55 -17.52 -4.62
CA ALA A 459 2.13 -18.85 -4.66
C ALA A 459 2.26 -19.37 -3.23
N HIS A 460 1.93 -20.64 -3.03
CA HIS A 460 2.14 -21.29 -1.75
C HIS A 460 3.57 -21.83 -1.67
N ASP A 461 4.07 -21.99 -0.45
CA ASP A 461 5.30 -22.72 -0.23
C ASP A 461 5.17 -24.19 -0.72
N VAL A 462 6.27 -24.92 -0.74
CA VAL A 462 6.30 -26.30 -1.25
C VAL A 462 5.44 -27.28 -0.45
N TRP A 463 4.98 -26.87 0.73
CA TRP A 463 4.11 -27.64 1.61
C TRP A 463 2.64 -27.17 1.56
N GLY A 464 2.37 -26.05 0.90
CA GLY A 464 1.08 -25.39 0.82
C GLY A 464 0.66 -24.65 2.10
N ASP A 465 1.61 -24.44 3.04
CA ASP A 465 1.31 -23.85 4.35
C ASP A 465 1.35 -22.32 4.35
N TYR A 466 2.15 -21.72 3.44
CA TYR A 466 2.31 -20.26 3.35
C TYR A 466 2.11 -19.77 1.93
N ALA A 467 1.25 -18.77 1.80
CA ALA A 467 1.08 -18.03 0.58
C ALA A 467 2.03 -16.82 0.54
N TYR A 468 2.63 -16.57 -0.61
CA TYR A 468 3.43 -15.37 -0.88
C TYR A 468 3.06 -14.80 -2.24
N PHE A 469 3.24 -13.50 -2.39
CA PHE A 469 2.97 -12.84 -3.65
C PHE A 469 3.88 -13.40 -4.77
N ASP A 470 3.26 -13.79 -5.88
CA ASP A 470 3.96 -14.30 -7.06
C ASP A 470 4.12 -13.18 -8.09
N GLU A 471 5.32 -12.59 -8.17
CA GLU A 471 5.64 -11.51 -9.10
C GLU A 471 5.39 -11.89 -10.58
N GLU A 472 5.47 -13.19 -10.93
CA GLU A 472 5.18 -13.67 -12.29
C GLU A 472 3.69 -13.49 -12.66
N LYS A 473 2.82 -13.38 -11.67
CA LYS A 473 1.38 -13.13 -11.84
C LYS A 473 1.02 -11.64 -11.91
N ALA A 474 1.95 -10.75 -11.59
CA ALA A 474 1.72 -9.31 -11.61
C ALA A 474 1.05 -8.78 -12.89
N PRO A 475 1.40 -9.25 -14.11
CA PRO A 475 0.73 -8.82 -15.33
C PRO A 475 -0.76 -9.17 -15.44
N GLY A 476 -1.27 -10.04 -14.57
CA GLY A 476 -2.68 -10.39 -14.47
C GLY A 476 -3.49 -9.57 -13.46
N ILE A 477 -2.85 -8.62 -12.76
CA ILE A 477 -3.52 -7.81 -11.73
C ILE A 477 -4.37 -6.69 -12.36
N PRO A 478 -3.81 -5.72 -13.11
CA PRO A 478 -4.62 -4.65 -13.69
C PRO A 478 -5.49 -5.16 -14.84
N PHE A 479 -6.61 -4.51 -15.09
CA PHE A 479 -7.36 -4.71 -16.32
C PHE A 479 -6.76 -3.87 -17.45
N PRO A 480 -6.78 -4.37 -18.72
CA PRO A 480 -7.23 -5.70 -19.13
C PRO A 480 -6.24 -6.81 -18.80
N GLY A 481 -5.02 -6.48 -18.35
CA GLY A 481 -3.98 -7.41 -17.94
C GLY A 481 -3.49 -8.36 -19.02
N SER A 482 -2.65 -9.33 -18.61
CA SER A 482 -2.10 -10.34 -19.52
C SER A 482 -3.15 -11.26 -20.13
N ALA A 483 -4.25 -11.49 -19.41
CA ALA A 483 -5.38 -12.29 -19.87
C ALA A 483 -6.35 -11.52 -20.80
N ARG A 484 -6.14 -10.21 -20.97
CA ARG A 484 -6.96 -9.32 -21.80
C ARG A 484 -8.43 -9.32 -21.39
N VAL A 485 -8.70 -9.25 -20.10
CA VAL A 485 -10.04 -9.17 -19.55
C VAL A 485 -10.57 -7.75 -19.74
N THR A 486 -11.52 -7.59 -20.63
CA THR A 486 -12.08 -6.28 -21.03
C THR A 486 -13.43 -5.98 -20.39
N GLU A 487 -13.95 -6.90 -19.55
CA GLU A 487 -15.25 -6.77 -18.90
C GLU A 487 -15.10 -6.99 -17.40
N TYR A 488 -15.95 -6.31 -16.63
CA TYR A 488 -15.97 -6.49 -15.17
C TYR A 488 -17.34 -6.13 -14.61
N THR A 489 -17.84 -6.95 -13.68
CA THR A 489 -19.02 -6.67 -12.87
C THR A 489 -18.65 -6.74 -11.40
N PRO A 490 -18.72 -5.64 -10.64
CA PRO A 490 -18.45 -5.63 -9.21
C PRO A 490 -19.44 -6.51 -8.46
N LYS A 491 -18.95 -7.18 -7.40
CA LYS A 491 -19.77 -8.04 -6.56
C LYS A 491 -19.45 -7.82 -5.09
N SER A 492 -20.46 -7.42 -4.31
CA SER A 492 -20.32 -7.15 -2.89
C SER A 492 -19.99 -8.40 -2.08
N TRP A 493 -19.52 -8.22 -0.85
CA TRP A 493 -19.33 -9.30 0.11
C TRP A 493 -20.62 -10.07 0.44
N ASN A 494 -21.79 -9.48 0.24
CA ASN A 494 -23.07 -10.17 0.34
C ASN A 494 -23.37 -11.06 -0.88
N GLY A 495 -22.52 -11.03 -1.91
CA GLY A 495 -22.68 -11.76 -3.16
C GLY A 495 -23.66 -11.13 -4.14
N VAL A 496 -24.01 -9.86 -3.94
CA VAL A 496 -24.89 -9.09 -4.84
C VAL A 496 -24.03 -8.46 -5.94
N GLU A 497 -24.34 -8.74 -7.18
CA GLU A 497 -23.72 -8.12 -8.33
C GLU A 497 -24.22 -6.68 -8.49
N SER A 498 -23.31 -5.77 -8.86
CA SER A 498 -23.66 -4.40 -9.18
C SER A 498 -24.51 -4.32 -10.45
N ASP A 499 -25.47 -3.42 -10.44
CA ASP A 499 -26.19 -3.07 -11.67
C ASP A 499 -25.31 -2.25 -12.65
N ILE A 500 -24.21 -1.65 -12.16
CA ILE A 500 -23.21 -0.99 -13.01
C ILE A 500 -22.20 -2.02 -13.44
N THR A 501 -22.04 -2.17 -14.75
CA THR A 501 -21.10 -3.11 -15.37
C THR A 501 -20.15 -2.39 -16.30
N PHE A 502 -18.99 -2.97 -16.53
CA PHE A 502 -17.94 -2.39 -17.35
C PHE A 502 -17.62 -3.31 -18.52
N SER A 503 -17.35 -2.70 -19.66
CA SER A 503 -16.90 -3.38 -20.87
C SER A 503 -15.84 -2.54 -21.59
N ARG A 504 -15.17 -3.11 -22.59
CA ARG A 504 -14.16 -2.42 -23.41
C ARG A 504 -13.06 -1.75 -22.60
N ILE A 505 -12.69 -2.36 -21.48
CA ILE A 505 -11.57 -1.89 -20.67
C ILE A 505 -10.30 -2.01 -21.49
N ALA A 506 -9.61 -0.90 -21.70
CA ALA A 506 -8.35 -0.81 -22.44
C ALA A 506 -7.37 0.10 -21.72
N TYR A 507 -6.08 -0.19 -21.90
CA TYR A 507 -5.00 0.63 -21.37
C TYR A 507 -3.98 0.92 -22.46
N ALA A 508 -3.64 2.19 -22.63
CA ALA A 508 -2.58 2.64 -23.50
C ALA A 508 -2.06 4.02 -23.05
N ASP A 509 -0.77 4.25 -23.19
CA ASP A 509 -0.13 5.55 -22.97
C ASP A 509 -0.45 6.18 -21.59
N ASN A 510 -0.45 5.36 -20.53
CA ASN A 510 -0.79 5.73 -19.15
C ASN A 510 -2.25 6.20 -18.96
N VAL A 511 -3.14 5.76 -19.83
CA VAL A 511 -4.56 6.08 -19.78
C VAL A 511 -5.38 4.80 -19.88
N VAL A 512 -6.36 4.67 -19.00
CA VAL A 512 -7.41 3.65 -19.10
C VAL A 512 -8.63 4.27 -19.80
N THR A 513 -9.21 3.54 -20.72
CA THR A 513 -10.57 3.79 -21.22
C THR A 513 -11.46 2.61 -20.88
N LEU A 514 -12.70 2.89 -20.53
CA LEU A 514 -13.70 1.87 -20.25
C LEU A 514 -15.10 2.38 -20.64
N HIS A 515 -16.00 1.46 -20.95
CA HIS A 515 -17.41 1.76 -21.09
C HIS A 515 -18.12 1.28 -19.82
N ALA A 516 -18.81 2.21 -19.13
CA ALA A 516 -19.66 1.89 -18.00
C ALA A 516 -21.12 1.84 -18.45
N PHE A 517 -21.80 0.76 -18.14
CA PHE A 517 -23.26 0.69 -18.21
C PHE A 517 -23.82 1.05 -16.83
N VAL A 518 -24.66 2.09 -16.77
CA VAL A 518 -25.29 2.58 -15.53
C VAL A 518 -26.80 2.51 -15.73
N PRO A 519 -27.53 1.59 -15.06
CA PRO A 519 -28.99 1.52 -15.18
C PRO A 519 -29.61 2.68 -14.41
N THR A 520 -30.10 3.66 -15.10
CA THR A 520 -30.95 4.71 -14.52
C THR A 520 -32.40 4.27 -14.65
N GLY A 521 -33.21 4.43 -13.61
CA GLY A 521 -34.63 3.99 -13.60
C GLY A 521 -35.55 4.73 -14.60
N GLU A 522 -35.09 5.85 -15.15
CA GLU A 522 -35.57 6.49 -16.38
C GLU A 522 -34.47 6.31 -17.41
N MET A 523 -34.78 5.80 -18.60
CA MET A 523 -33.83 5.71 -19.72
C MET A 523 -33.43 7.10 -20.16
N ASP A 524 -32.39 7.67 -19.55
CA ASP A 524 -31.83 8.97 -19.92
C ASP A 524 -30.57 8.83 -20.80
N TYR A 525 -30.39 7.66 -21.42
CA TYR A 525 -29.28 7.34 -22.30
C TYR A 525 -29.77 6.90 -23.68
N LEU A 526 -28.91 7.10 -24.67
CA LEU A 526 -29.16 6.68 -26.05
C LEU A 526 -28.98 5.17 -26.18
N THR A 527 -29.86 4.51 -26.88
CA THR A 527 -29.74 3.08 -27.24
C THR A 527 -29.86 2.91 -28.75
N ILE A 528 -29.40 1.78 -29.27
CA ILE A 528 -29.61 1.38 -30.66
C ILE A 528 -30.95 0.66 -30.75
N ALA A 529 -31.76 1.02 -31.76
CA ALA A 529 -33.05 0.39 -31.98
C ALA A 529 -32.86 -1.13 -32.24
N ASP A 530 -33.51 -1.96 -31.44
CA ASP A 530 -33.45 -3.41 -31.53
C ASP A 530 -34.83 -4.02 -31.81
N ALA A 531 -34.92 -4.85 -32.85
CA ALA A 531 -36.15 -5.60 -33.17
C ALA A 531 -36.25 -6.94 -32.40
N GLY A 532 -35.20 -7.33 -31.66
CA GLY A 532 -35.16 -8.49 -30.77
C GLY A 532 -35.03 -9.85 -31.44
N SER A 533 -35.11 -9.96 -32.77
CA SER A 533 -34.90 -11.22 -33.51
C SER A 533 -34.50 -10.98 -34.95
N TYR A 534 -33.48 -11.66 -35.43
CA TYR A 534 -32.89 -11.46 -36.74
C TYR A 534 -32.66 -12.80 -37.46
N ARG A 535 -32.70 -12.75 -38.78
CA ARG A 535 -32.35 -13.86 -39.67
C ARG A 535 -31.34 -13.43 -40.72
N ALA A 536 -30.53 -14.35 -41.19
CA ALA A 536 -29.63 -14.09 -42.28
C ALA A 536 -30.38 -13.55 -43.52
N GLY A 537 -29.93 -12.42 -44.07
CA GLY A 537 -30.57 -11.72 -45.15
C GLY A 537 -31.49 -10.57 -44.71
N ASP A 538 -31.82 -10.43 -43.45
CA ASP A 538 -32.57 -9.28 -42.93
C ASP A 538 -31.72 -8.01 -43.04
N ARG A 539 -32.42 -6.89 -43.14
CA ARG A 539 -31.79 -5.58 -43.17
C ARG A 539 -31.89 -4.91 -41.81
N PHE A 540 -30.77 -4.62 -41.21
CA PHE A 540 -30.67 -3.84 -39.99
C PHE A 540 -30.51 -2.37 -40.32
N SER A 541 -31.44 -1.53 -39.84
CA SER A 541 -31.36 -0.06 -39.99
C SER A 541 -30.66 0.52 -38.75
N PHE A 542 -29.70 1.42 -38.96
CA PHE A 542 -28.98 2.11 -37.91
C PHE A 542 -29.80 3.29 -37.39
N ASP A 543 -30.48 3.08 -36.27
CA ASP A 543 -31.29 4.08 -35.60
C ASP A 543 -30.96 4.14 -34.10
N LEU A 544 -30.88 5.38 -33.59
CA LEU A 544 -30.77 5.63 -32.15
C LEU A 544 -32.17 5.85 -31.55
N VAL A 545 -32.42 5.14 -30.47
CA VAL A 545 -33.58 5.46 -29.60
C VAL A 545 -33.11 6.51 -28.60
N ARG A 546 -33.76 7.67 -28.63
CA ARG A 546 -33.45 8.80 -27.79
C ARG A 546 -34.62 9.12 -26.87
N PRO A 547 -34.55 8.79 -25.58
CA PRO A 547 -35.56 9.24 -24.62
C PRO A 547 -35.52 10.78 -24.45
N ASP A 548 -36.65 11.39 -24.14
CA ASP A 548 -36.71 12.80 -23.74
C ASP A 548 -36.39 12.88 -22.22
N PRO A 549 -35.47 13.72 -21.73
CA PRO A 549 -34.85 14.90 -22.34
C PRO A 549 -33.42 14.75 -22.86
N VAL A 550 -32.97 13.55 -23.24
CA VAL A 550 -31.58 13.33 -23.67
C VAL A 550 -31.21 14.17 -24.91
N ASP A 551 -30.09 14.89 -24.86
CA ASP A 551 -29.62 15.71 -25.97
C ASP A 551 -29.21 14.86 -27.17
N ALA A 552 -29.60 15.31 -28.38
CA ALA A 552 -29.14 14.64 -29.59
C ALA A 552 -27.66 14.88 -29.82
N PRO A 553 -26.87 13.87 -30.25
CA PRO A 553 -25.50 14.07 -30.67
C PRO A 553 -25.45 14.91 -31.97
N ASP A 554 -24.38 15.72 -32.09
CA ASP A 554 -24.13 16.51 -33.31
C ASP A 554 -23.65 15.63 -34.48
N SER A 555 -23.03 14.50 -34.15
CA SER A 555 -22.62 13.51 -35.15
C SER A 555 -22.71 12.08 -34.62
N VAL A 556 -23.05 11.15 -35.52
CA VAL A 556 -23.08 9.69 -35.26
C VAL A 556 -22.29 9.00 -36.36
N VAL A 557 -21.36 8.14 -35.97
CA VAL A 557 -20.63 7.26 -36.90
C VAL A 557 -20.95 5.82 -36.50
N TRP A 558 -21.48 5.06 -37.44
CA TRP A 558 -21.88 3.68 -37.25
C TRP A 558 -20.77 2.69 -37.63
N TYR A 559 -20.69 1.62 -36.88
CA TYR A 559 -19.79 0.49 -37.14
C TYR A 559 -20.60 -0.83 -37.07
N TYR A 560 -20.20 -1.79 -37.86
CA TYR A 560 -20.71 -3.14 -37.88
C TYR A 560 -19.51 -4.11 -37.89
N ASP A 561 -19.41 -4.92 -36.87
CA ASP A 561 -18.28 -5.82 -36.63
C ASP A 561 -16.90 -5.09 -36.75
N ASP A 562 -16.78 -3.97 -36.04
CA ASP A 562 -15.60 -3.09 -35.99
C ASP A 562 -15.26 -2.34 -37.30
N GLU A 563 -16.00 -2.56 -38.39
CA GLU A 563 -15.78 -1.86 -39.64
C GLU A 563 -16.77 -0.67 -39.80
N PRO A 564 -16.32 0.51 -40.27
CA PRO A 564 -17.21 1.64 -40.49
C PRO A 564 -18.34 1.29 -41.46
N ALA A 565 -19.56 1.47 -41.00
CA ALA A 565 -20.73 1.24 -41.85
C ALA A 565 -20.91 2.42 -42.79
N GLY A 566 -20.73 2.21 -44.07
CA GLY A 566 -20.82 3.24 -45.11
C GLY A 566 -22.24 3.62 -45.55
N ALA A 567 -23.28 3.15 -44.86
CA ALA A 567 -24.69 3.33 -45.21
C ALA A 567 -25.59 3.33 -43.98
N ASP A 568 -26.84 3.78 -44.10
CA ASP A 568 -27.84 3.82 -42.99
C ASP A 568 -28.36 2.41 -42.58
N SER A 569 -27.86 1.36 -43.17
CA SER A 569 -28.28 0.00 -42.88
C SER A 569 -27.28 -1.04 -43.41
N VAL A 570 -27.33 -2.24 -42.86
CA VAL A 570 -26.52 -3.39 -43.27
C VAL A 570 -27.41 -4.62 -43.50
N THR A 571 -27.01 -5.51 -44.39
CA THR A 571 -27.65 -6.81 -44.57
C THR A 571 -26.95 -7.83 -43.64
N LEU A 572 -27.69 -8.43 -42.74
CA LEU A 572 -27.15 -9.34 -41.72
C LEU A 572 -26.75 -10.70 -42.33
N THR A 573 -25.67 -11.23 -41.83
CA THR A 573 -25.26 -12.62 -42.07
C THR A 573 -25.57 -13.48 -40.83
N ALA A 574 -25.54 -14.78 -40.95
CA ALA A 574 -25.75 -15.64 -39.78
C ALA A 574 -24.55 -15.58 -38.83
N GLY A 575 -24.79 -15.51 -37.54
CA GLY A 575 -23.78 -15.42 -36.50
C GLY A 575 -24.05 -14.32 -35.47
N ASP A 576 -23.10 -14.09 -34.61
CA ASP A 576 -23.12 -13.00 -33.62
C ASP A 576 -22.48 -11.76 -34.23
N HIS A 577 -23.11 -10.61 -34.07
CA HIS A 577 -22.67 -9.35 -34.64
C HIS A 577 -22.70 -8.24 -33.61
N LEU A 578 -21.75 -7.30 -33.72
CA LEU A 578 -21.68 -6.09 -32.92
C LEU A 578 -22.03 -4.87 -33.77
N ILE A 579 -23.02 -4.10 -33.32
CA ILE A 579 -23.36 -2.82 -33.89
C ILE A 579 -22.95 -1.73 -32.92
N GLU A 580 -22.26 -0.70 -33.42
CA GLU A 580 -21.72 0.36 -32.59
C GLU A 580 -22.06 1.72 -33.21
N ALA A 581 -22.53 2.65 -32.37
CA ALA A 581 -22.71 4.05 -32.72
C ALA A 581 -21.71 4.89 -31.92
N ARG A 582 -20.79 5.57 -32.59
CA ARG A 582 -19.89 6.57 -31.98
C ARG A 582 -20.51 7.95 -32.11
N LEU A 583 -20.78 8.55 -30.97
CA LEU A 583 -21.51 9.80 -30.85
C LEU A 583 -20.55 10.93 -30.47
N ALA A 584 -20.78 12.11 -30.97
CA ALA A 584 -20.03 13.30 -30.57
C ALA A 584 -20.95 14.52 -30.47
N TRP A 585 -20.71 15.38 -29.47
CA TRP A 585 -21.39 16.64 -29.23
C TRP A 585 -20.42 17.81 -29.41
N ALA A 586 -20.97 18.97 -29.73
CA ALA A 586 -20.20 20.21 -29.93
C ALA A 586 -19.43 20.65 -28.66
N ASP A 587 -19.89 20.25 -27.49
CA ASP A 587 -19.26 20.55 -26.20
C ASP A 587 -18.02 19.67 -25.91
N GLY A 588 -17.68 18.77 -26.84
CA GLY A 588 -16.54 17.87 -26.71
C GLY A 588 -16.85 16.48 -26.13
N ARG A 589 -18.06 16.25 -25.64
CA ARG A 589 -18.50 14.91 -25.21
C ARG A 589 -18.39 13.90 -26.34
N ARG A 590 -18.03 12.67 -25.98
CA ARG A 590 -17.98 11.48 -26.86
C ARG A 590 -18.66 10.33 -26.13
N GLU A 591 -19.40 9.52 -26.86
CA GLU A 591 -20.06 8.32 -26.32
C GLU A 591 -20.07 7.23 -27.38
N ILE A 592 -20.02 5.98 -26.95
CA ILE A 592 -20.17 4.80 -27.80
C ILE A 592 -21.34 4.00 -27.27
N VAL A 593 -22.31 3.77 -28.15
CA VAL A 593 -23.47 2.93 -27.86
C VAL A 593 -23.35 1.66 -28.67
N THR A 594 -23.57 0.52 -28.03
CA THR A 594 -23.42 -0.80 -28.67
C THR A 594 -24.69 -1.63 -28.56
N LEU A 595 -24.85 -2.52 -29.51
CA LEU A 595 -25.88 -3.56 -29.55
C LEU A 595 -25.26 -4.83 -30.11
N GLU A 596 -25.29 -5.91 -29.30
CA GLU A 596 -24.96 -7.25 -29.76
C GLU A 596 -26.22 -7.96 -30.23
N ILE A 597 -26.16 -8.57 -31.42
CA ILE A 597 -27.27 -9.31 -31.98
C ILE A 597 -26.82 -10.70 -32.43
N THR A 598 -27.66 -11.70 -32.19
CA THR A 598 -27.49 -13.02 -32.76
C THR A 598 -28.43 -13.21 -33.94
N VAL A 599 -27.88 -13.52 -35.09
CA VAL A 599 -28.61 -13.70 -36.35
C VAL A 599 -28.71 -15.19 -36.68
N ASN A 600 -29.94 -15.71 -36.77
CA ASN A 600 -30.23 -17.12 -37.03
C ASN A 600 -30.27 -17.46 -38.53
#